data_f7fe8509523e96f0934d11a58010d116
#
_entry.id   f7fe8509523e96f0934d11a58010d116
#
_cell.length_a   1.000
_cell.length_b   1.000
_cell.length_c   1.000
_cell.angle_alpha   90.00
_cell.angle_beta   90.00
_cell.angle_gamma   90.00
#
_symmetry.space_group_name_H-M   'P 1'
#
loop_
_entity.id
_entity.type
_entity.pdbx_description
1 polymer ?
#
loop_
_entity_poly.entity_id
_entity_poly.type
_entity_poly.pdbx_seq_one_letter_code
_entity_poly.pdbx_strand_id
1 'polypeptide(L)'
;MKTQVAIIGGGPSGLLLSQLLHTRGIDSVVLERKTKDYVLGRIRAGVLEQGLVALMEKAGCADRLHAEGIPHEGTWISYGDEMFRVDFTEHTGKLV
;
A
#
# COMPACT_ATOMS: atom_id res chain seq x y z
N MET A 1 -22.42 -9.86 16.91
CA MET A 1 -20.95 -9.65 16.92
C MET A 1 -20.65 -8.30 17.56
N LYS A 2 -19.70 -8.26 18.47
CA LYS A 2 -19.23 -7.01 19.04
C LYS A 2 -17.82 -6.71 18.54
N THR A 3 -17.56 -5.46 18.21
CA THR A 3 -16.23 -4.98 17.86
C THR A 3 -16.10 -3.51 18.25
N GLN A 4 -14.87 -3.05 18.46
CA GLN A 4 -14.61 -1.64 18.76
C GLN A 4 -14.69 -0.78 17.51
N VAL A 5 -14.24 -1.31 16.36
CA VAL A 5 -14.23 -0.61 15.08
C VAL A 5 -14.76 -1.52 13.98
N ALA A 6 -15.65 -1.01 13.15
CA ALA A 6 -16.09 -1.66 11.93
C ALA A 6 -15.51 -0.91 10.73
N ILE A 7 -14.82 -1.62 9.86
CA ILE A 7 -14.20 -1.06 8.66
C ILE A 7 -14.98 -1.54 7.45
N ILE A 8 -15.49 -0.63 6.66
CA ILE A 8 -16.22 -0.94 5.44
C ILE A 8 -15.26 -0.90 4.26
N GLY A 9 -14.94 -2.05 3.73
CA GLY A 9 -14.04 -2.24 2.61
C GLY A 9 -12.78 -3.00 2.97
N GLY A 10 -12.56 -4.12 2.29
CA GLY A 10 -11.39 -5.02 2.43
C GLY A 10 -10.30 -4.78 1.39
N GLY A 11 -10.19 -3.55 0.89
CA GLY A 11 -9.08 -3.15 0.03
C GLY A 11 -7.82 -2.81 0.84
N PRO A 12 -6.75 -2.32 0.19
CA PRO A 12 -5.48 -2.03 0.87
C PRO A 12 -5.62 -1.09 2.05
N SER A 13 -6.42 -0.03 1.93
CA SER A 13 -6.63 0.94 3.02
C SER A 13 -7.29 0.32 4.24
N GLY A 14 -8.37 -0.42 4.03
CA GLY A 14 -9.12 -1.05 5.13
C GLY A 14 -8.29 -2.12 5.83
N LEU A 15 -7.56 -2.94 5.08
CA LEU A 15 -6.71 -3.98 5.64
C LEU A 15 -5.54 -3.40 6.42
N LEU A 16 -4.89 -2.36 5.91
CA LEU A 16 -3.80 -1.69 6.62
C LEU A 16 -4.29 -1.03 7.90
N LEU A 17 -5.45 -0.36 7.86
CA LEU A 17 -6.05 0.23 9.05
C LEU A 17 -6.35 -0.84 10.11
N SER A 18 -6.93 -1.97 9.70
CA SER A 18 -7.20 -3.08 10.60
C SER A 18 -5.92 -3.60 11.28
N GLN A 19 -4.85 -3.73 10.52
CA GLN A 19 -3.56 -4.18 11.05
C GLN A 19 -2.95 -3.16 12.02
N LEU A 20 -3.02 -1.87 11.71
CA LEU A 20 -2.56 -0.81 12.60
C LEU A 20 -3.35 -0.77 13.91
N LEU A 21 -4.66 -0.95 13.85
CA LEU A 21 -5.51 -1.07 15.04
C LEU A 21 -5.12 -2.30 15.87
N HIS A 22 -4.87 -3.42 15.20
CA HIS A 22 -4.44 -4.65 15.88
C HIS A 22 -3.14 -4.44 16.65
N THR A 23 -2.17 -3.71 16.11
CA THR A 23 -0.91 -3.40 16.82
C THR A 23 -1.12 -2.55 18.09
N ARG A 24 -2.27 -1.90 18.20
CA ARG A 24 -2.66 -1.10 19.38
C ARG A 24 -3.65 -1.83 20.29
N GLY A 25 -3.90 -3.12 20.04
CA GLY A 25 -4.85 -3.89 20.82
C GLY A 25 -6.31 -3.50 20.62
N ILE A 26 -6.64 -2.86 19.51
CA ILE A 26 -7.99 -2.43 19.19
C ILE A 26 -8.63 -3.45 18.25
N ASP A 27 -9.75 -4.03 18.67
CA ASP A 27 -10.50 -4.99 17.85
C ASP A 27 -11.18 -4.30 16.69
N SER A 28 -11.09 -4.90 15.51
CA SER A 28 -11.78 -4.43 14.32
C SER A 28 -12.37 -5.59 13.54
N VAL A 29 -13.41 -5.28 12.77
CA VAL A 29 -14.00 -6.18 11.78
C VAL A 29 -14.01 -5.47 10.45
N VAL A 30 -13.50 -6.14 9.42
CA VAL A 30 -13.52 -5.64 8.05
C VAL A 30 -14.67 -6.28 7.32
N LEU A 31 -15.53 -5.47 6.75
CA LEU A 31 -16.69 -5.91 5.97
C LEU A 31 -16.42 -5.63 4.49
N GLU A 32 -16.32 -6.69 3.70
CA GLU A 32 -16.09 -6.63 2.26
C GLU A 32 -17.29 -7.27 1.52
N ARG A 33 -17.88 -6.53 0.58
CA ARG A 33 -19.04 -7.02 -0.19
C ARG A 33 -18.67 -8.03 -1.28
N LYS A 34 -17.41 -8.06 -1.70
CA LYS A 34 -16.92 -8.96 -2.74
C LYS A 34 -16.25 -10.19 -2.13
N THR A 35 -16.08 -11.22 -2.95
CA THR A 35 -15.37 -12.43 -2.53
C THR A 35 -13.88 -12.18 -2.37
N LYS A 36 -13.21 -13.04 -1.62
CA LYS A 36 -11.75 -13.02 -1.48
C LYS A 36 -11.06 -13.11 -2.84
N ASP A 37 -11.52 -14.01 -3.71
CA ASP A 37 -10.93 -14.19 -5.03
C ASP A 37 -11.08 -12.93 -5.90
N TYR A 38 -12.22 -12.25 -5.82
CA TYR A 38 -12.41 -10.99 -6.51
C TYR A 38 -11.43 -9.91 -6.03
N VAL A 39 -11.26 -9.78 -4.72
CA VAL A 39 -10.35 -8.78 -4.12
C VAL A 39 -8.90 -9.06 -4.49
N LEU A 40 -8.46 -10.32 -4.38
CA LEU A 40 -7.09 -10.72 -4.72
C LEU A 40 -6.80 -10.64 -6.21
N GLY A 41 -7.81 -10.84 -7.06
CA GLY A 41 -7.67 -10.76 -8.51
C GLY A 41 -7.71 -9.34 -9.08
N ARG A 42 -7.99 -8.31 -8.27
CA ARG A 42 -8.03 -6.92 -8.74
C ARG A 42 -6.63 -6.44 -9.10
N ILE A 43 -6.51 -5.89 -10.30
CA ILE A 43 -5.27 -5.24 -10.75
C ILE A 43 -5.20 -3.85 -10.12
N ARG A 44 -4.11 -3.56 -9.47
CA ARG A 44 -3.82 -2.27 -8.86
C ARG A 44 -2.40 -1.82 -9.20
N ALA A 45 -2.18 -0.51 -9.17
CA ALA A 45 -0.84 0.03 -9.28
C ALA A 45 0.04 -0.52 -8.14
N GLY A 46 1.19 -1.05 -8.51
CA GLY A 46 2.10 -1.71 -7.57
C GLY A 46 3.20 -0.80 -7.02
N VAL A 47 3.18 0.48 -7.38
CA VAL A 47 4.19 1.43 -6.87
C VAL A 47 3.75 1.97 -5.53
N LEU A 48 4.61 1.83 -4.53
CA LEU A 48 4.37 2.28 -3.16
C LEU A 48 5.37 3.38 -2.81
N GLU A 49 4.85 4.51 -2.35
CA GLU A 49 5.71 5.58 -1.85
C GLU A 49 6.26 5.25 -0.46
N GLN A 50 7.33 5.91 -0.07
CA GLN A 50 8.04 5.62 1.19
C GLN A 50 7.19 5.83 2.45
N GLY A 51 6.22 6.75 2.41
CA GLY A 51 5.28 6.94 3.52
C GLY A 51 4.45 5.69 3.80
N LEU A 52 3.97 5.03 2.75
CA LEU A 52 3.24 3.78 2.88
C LEU A 52 4.15 2.64 3.33
N VAL A 53 5.36 2.55 2.80
CA VAL A 53 6.36 1.56 3.23
C VAL A 53 6.62 1.68 4.74
N ALA A 54 6.81 2.90 5.24
CA ALA A 54 7.02 3.15 6.66
C ALA A 54 5.80 2.72 7.51
N LEU A 55 4.58 2.94 7.03
CA LEU A 55 3.37 2.46 7.71
C LEU A 55 3.29 0.94 7.74
N MET A 56 3.67 0.26 6.67
CA MET A 56 3.70 -1.20 6.62
C MET A 56 4.74 -1.77 7.59
N GLU A 57 5.91 -1.14 7.70
CA GLU A 57 6.92 -1.50 8.68
C GLU A 57 6.38 -1.34 10.11
N LYS A 58 5.74 -0.21 10.38
CA LYS A 58 5.13 0.07 11.68
C LYS A 58 4.01 -0.93 12.03
N ALA A 59 3.27 -1.37 11.02
CA ALA A 59 2.23 -2.37 11.18
C ALA A 59 2.76 -3.81 11.32
N GLY A 60 4.06 -4.03 11.12
CA GLY A 60 4.69 -5.34 11.19
C GLY A 60 4.37 -6.24 10.00
N CYS A 61 4.05 -5.67 8.83
CA CYS A 61 3.66 -6.43 7.63
C CYS A 61 4.49 -6.08 6.39
N ALA A 62 5.73 -5.64 6.57
CA ALA A 62 6.61 -5.24 5.47
C ALA A 62 7.61 -6.32 5.01
N ASP A 63 7.65 -7.50 5.63
CA ASP A 63 8.66 -8.51 5.32
C ASP A 63 8.66 -8.92 3.85
N ARG A 64 7.49 -9.23 3.31
CA ARG A 64 7.35 -9.60 1.91
C ARG A 64 7.68 -8.43 0.97
N LEU A 65 7.32 -7.23 1.35
CA LEU A 65 7.65 -6.02 0.59
C LEU A 65 9.17 -5.87 0.46
N HIS A 66 9.91 -6.03 1.54
CA HIS A 66 11.37 -5.95 1.52
C HIS A 66 12.03 -7.10 0.75
N ALA A 67 11.44 -8.30 0.82
CA ALA A 67 11.97 -9.47 0.14
C ALA A 67 11.74 -9.43 -1.38
N GLU A 68 10.60 -8.92 -1.84
CA GLU A 68 10.16 -9.00 -3.23
C GLU A 68 10.09 -7.64 -3.93
N GLY A 69 10.06 -6.54 -3.18
CA GLY A 69 9.95 -5.19 -3.72
C GLY A 69 11.21 -4.76 -4.47
N ILE A 70 11.01 -3.97 -5.53
CA ILE A 70 12.09 -3.43 -6.35
C ILE A 70 12.08 -1.91 -6.20
N PRO A 71 13.09 -1.31 -5.56
CA PRO A 71 13.18 0.15 -5.48
C PRO A 71 13.33 0.80 -6.86
N HIS A 72 12.62 1.89 -7.07
CA HIS A 72 12.67 2.67 -8.30
C HIS A 72 13.31 4.03 -8.06
N GLU A 73 14.23 4.40 -8.94
CA GLU A 73 14.95 5.67 -8.87
C GLU A 73 14.25 6.79 -9.64
N GLY A 74 13.35 6.44 -10.55
CA GLY A 74 12.69 7.41 -11.39
C GLY A 74 11.63 6.79 -12.27
N THR A 75 11.00 7.62 -13.07
CA THR A 75 10.01 7.21 -14.06
C THR A 75 10.17 8.01 -15.35
N TRP A 76 9.74 7.41 -16.45
CA TRP A 76 9.69 8.06 -17.75
C TRP A 76 8.28 8.58 -18.01
N ILE A 77 8.21 9.83 -18.46
CA ILE A 77 6.95 10.44 -18.88
C ILE A 77 7.01 10.69 -20.38
N SER A 78 5.99 10.23 -21.08
CA SER A 78 5.80 10.49 -22.49
C SER A 78 4.74 11.57 -22.67
N TYR A 79 5.07 12.61 -23.42
CA TYR A 79 4.14 13.68 -23.77
C TYR A 79 4.30 14.04 -25.26
N GLY A 80 3.29 13.75 -26.05
CA GLY A 80 3.39 13.90 -27.51
C GLY A 80 4.50 13.00 -28.07
N ASP A 81 5.44 13.58 -28.80
CA ASP A 81 6.60 12.88 -29.36
C ASP A 81 7.83 12.91 -28.45
N GLU A 82 7.70 13.48 -27.27
CA GLU A 82 8.80 13.64 -26.31
C GLU A 82 8.71 12.65 -25.17
N MET A 83 9.88 12.22 -24.68
CA MET A 83 10.01 11.44 -23.46
C MET A 83 11.03 12.12 -22.56
N PHE A 84 10.70 12.23 -21.30
CA PHE A 84 11.64 12.72 -20.30
C PHE A 84 11.57 11.88 -19.01
N ARG A 85 12.68 11.84 -18.30
CA ARG A 85 12.79 11.09 -17.06
C ARG A 85 12.67 12.03 -15.86
N VAL A 86 11.83 11.61 -14.91
CA VAL A 86 11.76 12.25 -13.58
C VAL A 86 12.56 11.40 -12.61
N ASP A 87 13.61 11.98 -12.04
CA ASP A 87 14.44 11.34 -11.03
C ASP A 87 13.83 11.59 -9.64
N PHE A 88 13.47 10.52 -8.95
CA PHE A 88 12.83 10.64 -7.63
C PHE A 88 13.80 11.13 -6.57
N THR A 89 15.05 10.68 -6.61
CA THR A 89 16.06 11.08 -5.65
C THR A 89 16.40 12.55 -5.76
N GLU A 90 16.47 13.08 -6.98
CA GLU A 90 16.71 14.50 -7.24
C GLU A 90 15.62 15.40 -6.65
N HIS A 91 14.35 14.99 -6.80
CA HIS A 91 13.21 15.80 -6.37
C HIS A 91 12.78 15.57 -4.92
N THR A 92 12.95 14.36 -4.40
CA THR A 92 12.44 13.98 -3.07
C THR A 92 13.52 13.51 -2.11
N GLY A 93 14.71 13.20 -2.59
CA GLY A 93 15.77 12.56 -1.82
C GLY A 93 15.52 11.08 -1.49
N LYS A 94 14.48 10.46 -2.09
CA LYS A 94 14.04 9.10 -1.78
C LYS A 94 13.79 8.29 -3.04
N LEU A 95 13.95 6.97 -2.92
CA LEU A 95 13.47 5.99 -3.89
C LEU A 95 11.98 5.71 -3.67
N VAL A 96 11.38 5.07 -4.64
CA VAL A 96 9.97 4.63 -4.55
C VAL A 96 9.86 3.12 -4.70
#